data_16174b40f4da0203e780423122ade64b
#
_entry.id   16174b40f4da0203e780423122ade64b
#
_cell.length_a   1.000
_cell.length_b   1.000
_cell.length_c   1.000
_cell.angle_alpha   90.00
_cell.angle_beta   90.00
_cell.angle_gamma   90.00
#
_symmetry.space_group_name_H-M   'P 1'
#
loop_
_entity.id
_entity.type
_entity.pdbx_description
1 polymer ?
#
loop_
_entity_poly.entity_id
_entity_poly.type
_entity_poly.pdbx_seq_one_letter_code
_entity_poly.pdbx_strand_id
1 'polypeptide(L)'
;MNFTINEKGNVLLVKLPGDHLDANNSKEFKESIVPVIDERKKVLFDLSDIHFVDSSGLGALLSCLRRLNQVNGDLKLFGMTKSVRALFELVRMNKIFGIYNTEEEALRAFDAS
;
A
#
# COMPACT_ATOMS: atom_id res chain seq x y z
N MET A 1 8.99 -4.69 12.01
CA MET A 1 9.19 -4.19 10.63
C MET A 1 9.32 -2.68 10.68
N ASN A 2 10.32 -2.13 10.02
CA ASN A 2 10.64 -0.70 10.12
C ASN A 2 10.13 0.05 8.89
N PHE A 3 8.99 0.71 9.04
CA PHE A 3 8.45 1.56 7.97
C PHE A 3 9.09 2.94 8.02
N THR A 4 9.27 3.55 6.84
CA THR A 4 9.61 4.97 6.74
C THR A 4 8.30 5.73 6.57
N ILE A 5 8.01 6.64 7.51
CA ILE A 5 6.70 7.30 7.59
C ILE A 5 6.88 8.80 7.46
N ASN A 6 6.09 9.42 6.58
CA ASN A 6 6.07 10.87 6.40
C ASN A 6 4.63 11.37 6.30
N GLU A 7 4.38 12.56 6.86
CA GLU A 7 3.11 13.25 6.70
C GLU A 7 3.21 14.15 5.46
N LYS A 8 2.29 13.99 4.52
CA LYS A 8 2.19 14.80 3.32
C LYS A 8 0.80 15.45 3.28
N GLY A 9 0.67 16.62 3.91
CA GLY A 9 -0.65 17.21 4.14
C GLY A 9 -1.45 16.30 5.05
N ASN A 10 -2.63 15.86 4.59
CA ASN A 10 -3.47 14.93 5.35
C ASN A 10 -3.27 13.46 4.92
N VAL A 11 -2.25 13.17 4.14
CA VAL A 11 -1.94 11.82 3.67
C VAL A 11 -0.75 11.28 4.45
N LEU A 12 -0.87 10.06 4.95
CA LEU A 12 0.24 9.34 5.59
C LEU A 12 0.97 8.55 4.52
N LEU A 13 2.21 8.94 4.23
CA LEU A 13 3.06 8.24 3.28
C LEU A 13 3.89 7.20 4.04
N VAL A 14 3.78 5.94 3.65
CA VAL A 14 4.49 4.82 4.28
C VAL A 14 5.29 4.07 3.23
N LYS A 15 6.60 4.06 3.39
CA LYS A 15 7.46 3.24 2.54
C LYS A 15 7.64 1.87 3.18
N LEU A 16 7.34 0.82 2.43
CA LEU A 16 7.49 -0.55 2.90
C LEU A 16 8.96 -0.95 2.86
N PRO A 17 9.48 -1.54 3.94
CA PRO A 17 10.87 -1.98 4.00
C PRO A 17 11.07 -3.32 3.29
N GLY A 18 12.34 -3.62 2.96
CA GLY A 18 12.71 -4.87 2.34
C GLY A 18 12.38 -4.90 0.85
N ASP A 19 12.51 -6.07 0.24
CA ASP A 19 12.36 -6.26 -1.19
C ASP A 19 11.23 -7.22 -1.56
N HIS A 20 10.49 -7.71 -0.57
CA HIS A 20 9.40 -8.66 -0.81
C HIS A 20 8.27 -8.47 0.20
N LEU A 21 7.07 -8.87 -0.22
CA LEU A 21 5.92 -8.99 0.65
C LEU A 21 5.23 -10.32 0.28
N ASP A 22 5.46 -11.35 1.07
CA ASP A 22 5.08 -12.73 0.74
C ASP A 22 4.73 -13.53 2.00
N ALA A 23 4.58 -14.85 1.84
CA ALA A 23 4.23 -15.75 2.93
C ALA A 23 5.21 -15.68 4.11
N ASN A 24 6.46 -15.29 3.87
CA ASN A 24 7.48 -15.25 4.91
C ASN A 24 7.35 -14.02 5.83
N ASN A 25 6.80 -12.91 5.34
CA ASN A 25 6.73 -11.68 6.13
C ASN A 25 5.35 -11.01 6.17
N SER A 26 4.34 -11.57 5.51
CA SER A 26 3.02 -10.94 5.45
C SER A 26 2.35 -10.86 6.81
N LYS A 27 2.55 -11.85 7.68
CA LYS A 27 1.98 -11.82 9.02
C LYS A 27 2.61 -10.71 9.86
N GLU A 28 3.93 -10.62 9.84
CA GLU A 28 4.65 -9.54 10.52
C GLU A 28 4.22 -8.19 9.99
N PHE A 29 4.09 -8.05 8.67
CA PHE A 29 3.63 -6.82 8.05
C PHE A 29 2.25 -6.41 8.58
N LYS A 30 1.29 -7.34 8.57
CA LYS A 30 -0.07 -7.05 9.05
C LYS A 30 -0.07 -6.59 10.51
N GLU A 31 0.70 -7.24 11.35
CA GLU A 31 0.77 -6.88 12.77
C GLU A 31 1.44 -5.52 12.99
N SER A 32 2.48 -5.23 12.21
CA SER A 32 3.26 -4.00 12.33
C SER A 32 2.54 -2.78 11.74
N ILE A 33 1.76 -2.96 10.68
CA ILE A 33 1.13 -1.85 9.97
C ILE A 33 -0.11 -1.32 10.68
N VAL A 34 -0.82 -2.16 11.42
CA VAL A 34 -2.07 -1.76 12.06
C VAL A 34 -1.92 -0.51 12.94
N PRO A 35 -0.96 -0.44 13.87
CA PRO A 35 -0.84 0.79 14.67
C PRO A 35 -0.39 2.01 13.86
N VAL A 36 0.21 1.81 12.69
CA VAL A 36 0.64 2.90 11.81
C VAL A 36 -0.55 3.54 11.12
N ILE A 37 -1.47 2.72 10.60
CA ILE A 37 -2.60 3.21 9.81
C ILE A 37 -3.88 3.40 10.62
N ASP A 38 -3.89 2.98 11.88
CA ASP A 38 -5.08 3.05 12.72
C ASP A 38 -5.54 4.49 12.87
N GLU A 39 -6.86 4.71 12.73
CA GLU A 39 -7.50 6.03 12.78
C GLU A 39 -7.09 6.98 11.65
N ARG A 40 -6.31 6.51 10.66
CA ARG A 40 -5.97 7.32 9.49
C ARG A 40 -7.02 7.10 8.40
N LYS A 41 -7.21 8.10 7.54
CA LYS A 41 -8.17 8.01 6.44
C LYS A 41 -7.53 8.04 5.07
N LYS A 42 -6.38 8.67 4.93
CA LYS A 42 -5.67 8.74 3.65
C LYS A 42 -4.26 8.19 3.84
N VAL A 43 -4.01 7.02 3.27
CA VAL A 43 -2.73 6.32 3.40
C VAL A 43 -2.21 6.00 2.01
N LEU A 44 -0.94 6.30 1.79
CA LEU A 44 -0.24 6.03 0.54
C LEU A 44 0.96 5.15 0.83
N PHE A 45 1.02 3.98 0.18
CA PHE A 45 2.16 3.07 0.31
C PHE A 45 3.11 3.23 -0.86
N ASP A 46 4.39 3.39 -0.54
CA ASP A 46 5.49 3.38 -1.50
C ASP A 46 6.01 1.94 -1.60
N LEU A 47 5.84 1.33 -2.76
CA LEU A 47 6.25 -0.04 -3.03
C LEU A 47 7.50 -0.12 -3.92
N SER A 48 8.25 0.98 -4.03
CA SER A 48 9.35 1.06 -5.00
C SER A 48 10.49 0.06 -4.76
N ASP A 49 10.69 -0.36 -3.52
CA ASP A 49 11.73 -1.34 -3.20
C ASP A 49 11.22 -2.78 -3.22
N ILE A 50 9.92 -2.99 -3.37
CA ILE A 50 9.31 -4.33 -3.35
C ILE A 50 9.40 -4.93 -4.75
N HIS A 51 10.14 -6.01 -4.88
CA HIS A 51 10.37 -6.70 -6.15
C HIS A 51 9.56 -7.99 -6.29
N PHE A 52 9.04 -8.52 -5.20
CA PHE A 52 8.28 -9.76 -5.22
C PHE A 52 7.08 -9.68 -4.28
N VAL A 53 5.92 -10.10 -4.77
CA VAL A 53 4.68 -10.20 -4.00
C VAL A 53 3.99 -11.50 -4.40
N ASP A 54 3.51 -12.27 -3.42
CA ASP A 54 2.69 -13.46 -3.67
C ASP A 54 1.26 -13.22 -3.17
N SER A 55 0.43 -14.28 -3.18
CA SER A 55 -0.96 -14.17 -2.73
C SER A 55 -1.09 -13.76 -1.27
N SER A 56 -0.15 -14.16 -0.42
CA SER A 56 -0.15 -13.75 1.00
C SER A 56 0.12 -12.26 1.14
N GLY A 57 1.05 -11.74 0.34
CA GLY A 57 1.35 -10.30 0.30
C GLY A 57 0.18 -9.49 -0.23
N LEU A 58 -0.46 -9.97 -1.30
CA LEU A 58 -1.68 -9.33 -1.83
C LEU A 58 -2.78 -9.29 -0.79
N GLY A 59 -2.99 -10.41 -0.08
CA GLY A 59 -3.97 -10.49 1.00
C GLY A 59 -3.69 -9.53 2.13
N ALA A 60 -2.42 -9.32 2.46
CA ALA A 60 -2.02 -8.37 3.50
C ALA A 60 -2.33 -6.93 3.08
N LEU A 61 -2.08 -6.57 1.82
CA LEU A 61 -2.44 -5.24 1.31
C LEU A 61 -3.95 -5.04 1.27
N LEU A 62 -4.70 -6.07 0.86
CA LEU A 62 -6.17 -6.02 0.88
C LEU A 62 -6.71 -5.82 2.29
N SER A 63 -6.10 -6.46 3.27
CA SER A 63 -6.49 -6.31 4.68
C SER A 63 -6.33 -4.86 5.14
N CYS A 64 -5.27 -4.18 4.71
CA CYS A 64 -5.07 -2.75 4.99
C CYS A 64 -6.17 -1.89 4.35
N LEU A 65 -6.50 -2.17 3.09
CA LEU A 65 -7.55 -1.43 2.37
C LEU A 65 -8.90 -1.59 3.05
N ARG A 66 -9.26 -2.82 3.45
CA ARG A 66 -10.52 -3.09 4.16
C ARG A 66 -10.59 -2.34 5.47
N ARG A 67 -9.47 -2.31 6.21
CA ARG A 67 -9.42 -1.61 7.49
C ARG A 67 -9.66 -0.12 7.31
N LEU A 68 -9.06 0.48 6.29
CA LEU A 68 -9.26 1.90 5.98
C LEU A 68 -10.69 2.17 5.50
N ASN A 69 -11.24 1.29 4.69
CA ASN A 69 -12.62 1.45 4.20
C ASN A 69 -13.64 1.44 5.35
N GLN A 70 -13.35 0.73 6.44
CA GLN A 70 -14.24 0.69 7.61
C GLN A 70 -14.38 2.05 8.30
N VAL A 71 -13.41 2.95 8.11
CA VAL A 71 -13.45 4.30 8.67
C VAL A 71 -13.62 5.37 7.57
N ASN A 72 -14.13 4.95 6.42
CA ASN A 72 -14.32 5.81 5.24
C ASN A 72 -13.00 6.38 4.70
N GLY A 73 -11.92 5.63 4.89
CA GLY A 73 -10.61 5.98 4.38
C GLY A 73 -10.31 5.27 3.08
N ASP A 74 -9.11 5.49 2.56
CA ASP A 74 -8.64 4.86 1.33
C ASP A 74 -7.15 4.62 1.40
N LEU A 75 -6.71 3.58 0.68
CA LEU A 75 -5.31 3.22 0.51
C LEU A 75 -4.97 3.29 -0.97
N LYS A 76 -3.95 4.08 -1.30
CA LYS A 76 -3.41 4.12 -2.65
C LYS A 76 -1.97 3.62 -2.62
N LEU A 77 -1.50 3.14 -3.77
CA LEU A 77 -0.18 2.54 -3.93
C LEU A 77 0.56 3.25 -5.06
N PHE A 78 1.87 3.41 -4.92
CA PHE A 78 2.66 3.96 -6.01
C PHE A 78 4.05 3.33 -6.09
N GLY A 79 4.69 3.51 -7.23
CA GLY A 79 6.08 3.14 -7.42
C GLY A 79 6.34 1.67 -7.67
N MET A 80 5.32 0.88 -7.98
CA MET A 80 5.50 -0.55 -8.22
C MET A 80 6.49 -0.81 -9.35
N THR A 81 7.33 -1.84 -9.16
CA THR A 81 8.15 -2.37 -10.24
C THR A 81 7.24 -2.95 -11.33
N LYS A 82 7.78 -3.12 -12.53
CA LYS A 82 7.01 -3.69 -13.65
C LYS A 82 6.48 -5.07 -13.33
N SER A 83 7.29 -5.91 -12.68
CA SER A 83 6.88 -7.28 -12.34
C SER A 83 5.76 -7.32 -11.31
N VAL A 84 5.82 -6.47 -10.29
CA VAL A 84 4.77 -6.38 -9.28
C VAL A 84 3.49 -5.82 -9.91
N ARG A 85 3.61 -4.79 -10.73
CA ARG A 85 2.46 -4.22 -11.43
C ARG A 85 1.78 -5.22 -12.34
N ALA A 86 2.56 -6.02 -13.07
CA ALA A 86 2.03 -7.07 -13.94
C ALA A 86 1.23 -8.10 -13.13
N LEU A 87 1.71 -8.47 -11.95
CA LEU A 87 0.98 -9.37 -11.08
C LEU A 87 -0.35 -8.76 -10.63
N PHE A 88 -0.36 -7.51 -10.22
CA PHE A 88 -1.59 -6.82 -9.80
C PHE A 88 -2.60 -6.78 -10.93
N GLU A 89 -2.14 -6.50 -12.14
CA GLU A 89 -3.01 -6.47 -13.33
C GLU A 89 -3.54 -7.86 -13.66
N LEU A 90 -2.69 -8.88 -13.58
CA LEU A 90 -3.07 -10.26 -13.86
C LEU A 90 -4.21 -10.74 -12.95
N VAL A 91 -4.16 -10.38 -11.67
CA VAL A 91 -5.17 -10.79 -10.69
C VAL A 91 -6.24 -9.70 -10.47
N ARG A 92 -6.26 -8.68 -11.29
CA ARG A 92 -7.24 -7.58 -11.30
C ARG A 92 -7.26 -6.73 -10.03
N MET A 93 -6.17 -6.69 -9.31
CA MET A 93 -6.04 -5.82 -8.12
C MET A 93 -5.98 -4.35 -8.50
N ASN A 94 -5.60 -4.03 -9.74
CA ASN A 94 -5.65 -2.66 -10.25
C ASN A 94 -7.08 -2.11 -10.37
N LYS A 95 -8.11 -2.97 -10.26
CA LYS A 95 -9.52 -2.55 -10.21
C LYS A 95 -9.97 -2.22 -8.79
N ILE A 96 -9.21 -2.62 -7.80
CA ILE A 96 -9.53 -2.48 -6.38
C ILE A 96 -8.71 -1.36 -5.74
N PHE A 97 -7.41 -1.31 -6.03
CA PHE A 97 -6.49 -0.28 -5.52
C PHE A 97 -6.31 0.85 -6.52
N GLY A 98 -6.20 2.08 -6.03
CA GLY A 98 -5.65 3.17 -6.82
C GLY A 98 -4.14 2.98 -6.92
N ILE A 99 -3.64 2.78 -8.13
CA ILE A 99 -2.22 2.51 -8.39
C ILE A 99 -1.66 3.62 -9.28
N TYR A 100 -0.55 4.20 -8.86
CA TYR A 100 0.05 5.35 -9.53
C TYR A 100 1.54 5.10 -9.76
N ASN A 101 2.12 5.81 -10.72
CA ASN A 101 3.53 5.67 -11.04
C ASN A 101 4.41 6.49 -10.09
N THR A 102 3.91 7.63 -9.64
CA THR A 102 4.68 8.56 -8.82
C THR A 102 3.90 8.98 -7.57
N GLU A 103 4.65 9.46 -6.59
CA GLU A 103 4.08 10.04 -5.38
C GLU A 103 3.17 11.21 -5.71
N GLU A 104 3.59 12.10 -6.62
CA GLU A 104 2.82 13.29 -6.99
C GLU A 104 1.47 12.94 -7.58
N GLU A 105 1.44 11.95 -8.48
CA GLU A 105 0.18 11.48 -9.08
C GLU A 105 -0.77 10.94 -8.02
N ALA A 106 -0.22 10.14 -7.09
CA ALA A 106 -1.02 9.54 -6.02
C ALA A 106 -1.57 10.62 -5.06
N LEU A 107 -0.75 11.59 -4.70
CA LEU A 107 -1.20 12.67 -3.81
C LEU A 107 -2.29 13.52 -4.47
N ARG A 108 -2.16 13.81 -5.76
CA ARG A 108 -3.20 14.52 -6.52
C ARG A 108 -4.50 13.74 -6.56
N ALA A 109 -4.42 12.41 -6.68
CA ALA A 109 -5.60 11.56 -6.69
C ALA A 109 -6.36 11.61 -5.35
N PHE A 110 -5.66 11.74 -4.23
CA PHE A 110 -6.31 11.97 -2.94
C PHE A 110 -7.02 13.33 -2.87
N ASP A 111 -6.43 14.35 -3.47
CA ASP A 111 -7.03 15.70 -3.49
C ASP A 111 -8.28 15.74 -4.37
N ALA A 112 -8.36 14.91 -5.38
CA ALA A 112 -9.48 14.86 -6.33
C ALA A 112 -10.68 14.05 -5.81
N SER A 113 -10.52 13.34 -4.71
CA SER A 113 -11.56 12.44 -4.19
C SER A 113 -12.43 13.07 -3.10
#